data_6c79b3f075af45b28382259dadf30544
#
_entry.id   6c79b3f075af45b28382259dadf30544
#
_cell.length_a   1.000
_cell.length_b   1.000
_cell.length_c   1.000
_cell.angle_alpha   90.00
_cell.angle_beta   90.00
_cell.angle_gamma   90.00
#
_symmetry.space_group_name_H-M   'P 1'
#
loop_
_entity.id
_entity.type
_entity.pdbx_description
1 polymer ?
#
loop_
_entity_poly.entity_id
_entity_poly.type
_entity_poly.pdbx_seq_one_letter_code
_entity_poly.pdbx_strand_id
1 'polypeptide(L)'
;MCIRDRALAAAESSARVLETAHGSDLPIAPKTEQYIAAGTLGGAALCFFAFLGLGMMNNKVKNKHDLTGQTRQPIIAELPRMSKKERKNTSLFIKEEQSVMAECFHILRNNVDSLLPRPDEGGHVIMLTSTTPGEGKTFTSANLAATFAKAGRKVLLIDGDLRKFSLTRQMGGHGRRGLTSILLNQVDDPFHIIRQAGENNTPFDFLGTGPAAPNPVTLLSQPLLAQILECFRKKYDAVIIDTPPYGILADTAILAALSDISLYLIRSGMIDKRYFNQIQKLADSGKLPNLAYIINAVDFKSSSYSYYGYNYGYRYSYGSGREAAGKN
;
A
#
# COMPACT_ATOMS: atom_id res chain seq x y z
N MET A 1 31.36 -47.47 -103.63
CA MET A 1 31.43 -47.09 -102.18
C MET A 1 30.74 -45.73 -102.05
N CYS A 2 29.59 -45.74 -101.46
CA CYS A 2 28.59 -44.68 -101.60
C CYS A 2 28.95 -43.46 -100.80
N ILE A 3 28.75 -42.26 -101.35
CA ILE A 3 28.88 -40.92 -100.75
C ILE A 3 28.05 -40.79 -99.47
N ARG A 4 27.07 -41.69 -99.35
CA ARG A 4 26.12 -41.73 -98.23
C ARG A 4 26.77 -42.18 -96.89
N ASP A 5 27.81 -43.07 -96.99
CA ASP A 5 28.51 -43.57 -95.77
C ASP A 5 29.50 -42.55 -95.16
N ARG A 6 29.99 -41.63 -96.03
CA ARG A 6 30.86 -40.54 -95.57
C ARG A 6 30.06 -39.42 -94.86
N ALA A 7 28.85 -39.26 -95.28
CA ALA A 7 27.98 -38.24 -94.64
C ALA A 7 27.51 -38.68 -93.23
N LEU A 8 27.33 -39.99 -93.04
CA LEU A 8 26.98 -40.56 -91.74
C LEU A 8 28.13 -40.56 -90.73
N ALA A 9 29.39 -40.79 -91.29
CA ALA A 9 30.58 -40.70 -90.41
C ALA A 9 30.95 -39.27 -90.00
N ALA A 10 30.47 -38.26 -90.74
CA ALA A 10 30.69 -36.87 -90.43
C ALA A 10 29.63 -36.30 -89.44
N ALA A 11 28.60 -37.09 -89.14
CA ALA A 11 27.49 -36.71 -88.27
C ALA A 11 27.65 -37.28 -86.81
N GLU A 12 28.78 -37.90 -86.50
CA GLU A 12 29.06 -38.21 -85.05
C GLU A 12 29.25 -36.91 -84.32
N SER A 13 28.29 -36.66 -83.49
CA SER A 13 28.34 -35.45 -82.61
C SER A 13 29.60 -35.49 -81.76
N SER A 14 30.50 -34.54 -82.02
CA SER A 14 31.69 -34.32 -81.14
C SER A 14 31.40 -33.83 -79.73
N ALA A 15 30.13 -33.93 -79.37
CA ALA A 15 29.75 -33.63 -78.00
C ALA A 15 30.09 -34.83 -77.06
N ARG A 16 31.25 -34.74 -76.38
CA ARG A 16 31.52 -35.63 -75.30
C ARG A 16 30.80 -35.08 -74.03
N VAL A 17 29.94 -35.91 -73.47
CA VAL A 17 29.46 -35.67 -72.11
C VAL A 17 30.63 -35.87 -71.24
N LEU A 18 31.20 -34.76 -70.71
CA LEU A 18 32.41 -34.79 -69.85
C LEU A 18 32.09 -35.21 -68.42
N GLU A 19 30.87 -34.89 -68.00
CA GLU A 19 30.36 -35.35 -66.71
C GLU A 19 28.85 -35.34 -66.70
N THR A 20 28.25 -36.33 -66.06
CA THR A 20 26.79 -36.31 -65.78
C THR A 20 26.61 -35.34 -64.57
N ALA A 21 25.69 -34.40 -64.74
CA ALA A 21 25.37 -33.50 -63.60
C ALA A 21 24.86 -34.31 -62.42
N HIS A 22 25.66 -34.41 -61.39
CA HIS A 22 25.25 -34.96 -60.13
C HIS A 22 24.61 -33.81 -59.29
N GLY A 23 23.31 -33.83 -59.13
CA GLY A 23 22.62 -32.99 -58.16
C GLY A 23 22.89 -33.51 -56.76
N SER A 24 23.15 -32.62 -55.84
CA SER A 24 23.19 -32.98 -54.41
C SER A 24 21.80 -33.36 -53.96
N ASP A 25 21.60 -34.52 -53.33
CA ASP A 25 20.32 -34.97 -52.79
C ASP A 25 19.85 -34.10 -51.59
N LEU A 26 20.73 -33.24 -51.09
CA LEU A 26 20.42 -32.31 -50.05
C LEU A 26 20.18 -30.92 -50.61
N PRO A 27 19.06 -30.26 -50.24
CA PRO A 27 18.76 -28.91 -50.69
C PRO A 27 19.83 -27.93 -50.19
N ILE A 28 20.46 -27.20 -51.11
CA ILE A 28 21.48 -26.19 -50.82
C ILE A 28 20.86 -24.95 -50.14
N ALA A 29 19.59 -24.71 -50.38
CA ALA A 29 18.82 -23.60 -49.81
C ALA A 29 17.32 -23.97 -49.75
N PRO A 30 16.56 -23.49 -48.77
CA PRO A 30 17.04 -22.75 -47.57
C PRO A 30 17.67 -23.67 -46.51
N LYS A 31 18.67 -23.20 -45.78
CA LYS A 31 19.25 -23.91 -44.62
C LYS A 31 18.28 -23.81 -43.42
N THR A 32 17.26 -24.67 -43.42
CA THR A 32 16.14 -24.65 -42.43
C THR A 32 16.60 -24.64 -40.99
N GLU A 33 17.65 -25.36 -40.63
CA GLU A 33 18.21 -25.37 -39.27
C GLU A 33 18.69 -23.98 -38.82
N GLN A 34 19.33 -23.24 -39.74
CA GLN A 34 19.83 -21.89 -39.43
C GLN A 34 18.69 -20.89 -39.25
N TYR A 35 17.64 -21.01 -40.07
CA TYR A 35 16.45 -20.14 -39.93
C TYR A 35 15.65 -20.46 -38.67
N ILE A 36 15.53 -21.74 -38.29
CA ILE A 36 14.90 -22.15 -37.04
C ILE A 36 15.72 -21.65 -35.84
N ALA A 37 17.04 -21.84 -35.86
CA ALA A 37 17.92 -21.35 -34.82
C ALA A 37 17.86 -19.81 -34.68
N ALA A 38 17.92 -19.09 -35.81
CA ALA A 38 17.80 -17.64 -35.82
C ALA A 38 16.42 -17.15 -35.30
N GLY A 39 15.34 -17.82 -35.69
CA GLY A 39 14.00 -17.52 -35.26
C GLY A 39 13.79 -17.75 -33.73
N THR A 40 14.31 -18.86 -33.20
CA THR A 40 14.23 -19.18 -31.77
C THR A 40 15.07 -18.22 -30.94
N LEU A 41 16.30 -17.92 -31.36
CA LEU A 41 17.15 -16.94 -30.68
C LEU A 41 16.54 -15.52 -30.71
N GLY A 42 16.03 -15.10 -31.89
CA GLY A 42 15.36 -13.81 -32.05
C GLY A 42 14.10 -13.70 -31.17
N GLY A 43 13.27 -14.74 -31.17
CA GLY A 43 12.08 -14.82 -30.32
C GLY A 43 12.42 -14.77 -28.82
N ALA A 44 13.42 -15.55 -28.39
CA ALA A 44 13.88 -15.54 -27.01
C ALA A 44 14.45 -14.17 -26.57
N ALA A 45 15.25 -13.54 -27.43
CA ALA A 45 15.77 -12.19 -27.19
C ALA A 45 14.63 -11.16 -27.08
N LEU A 46 13.65 -11.22 -27.96
CA LEU A 46 12.50 -10.30 -27.95
C LEU A 46 11.69 -10.47 -26.66
N CYS A 47 11.41 -11.71 -26.23
CA CYS A 47 10.75 -12.00 -24.97
C CYS A 47 11.55 -11.49 -23.75
N PHE A 48 12.88 -11.69 -23.78
CA PHE A 48 13.78 -11.22 -22.72
C PHE A 48 13.76 -9.70 -22.61
N PHE A 49 13.91 -8.96 -23.72
CA PHE A 49 13.86 -7.51 -23.72
C PHE A 49 12.48 -6.96 -23.37
N ALA A 50 11.40 -7.62 -23.80
CA ALA A 50 10.06 -7.27 -23.38
C ALA A 50 9.86 -7.45 -21.87
N PHE A 51 10.34 -8.55 -21.29
CA PHE A 51 10.29 -8.80 -19.85
C PHE A 51 11.11 -7.78 -19.06
N LEU A 52 12.32 -7.43 -19.51
CA LEU A 52 13.15 -6.37 -18.92
C LEU A 52 12.44 -5.01 -18.98
N GLY A 53 11.87 -4.66 -20.14
CA GLY A 53 11.13 -3.41 -20.32
C GLY A 53 9.94 -3.29 -19.38
N LEU A 54 9.13 -4.34 -19.26
CA LEU A 54 8.01 -4.41 -18.32
C LEU A 54 8.46 -4.33 -16.87
N GLY A 55 9.60 -4.94 -16.52
CA GLY A 55 10.21 -4.86 -15.20
C GLY A 55 10.66 -3.43 -14.83
N MET A 56 11.27 -2.72 -15.77
CA MET A 56 11.72 -1.34 -15.59
C MET A 56 10.55 -0.33 -15.50
N MET A 57 9.40 -0.64 -16.09
CA MET A 57 8.21 0.21 -16.01
C MET A 57 7.50 0.13 -14.64
N ASN A 58 7.86 -0.81 -13.77
CA ASN A 58 7.23 -0.95 -12.47
C ASN A 58 7.80 0.05 -11.45
N ASN A 59 7.38 1.30 -11.57
CA ASN A 59 7.86 2.43 -10.77
C ASN A 59 7.03 2.68 -9.50
N LYS A 60 6.44 1.63 -8.91
CA LYS A 60 5.58 1.72 -7.73
C LYS A 60 6.36 1.58 -6.43
N VAL A 61 5.91 2.30 -5.40
CA VAL A 61 6.41 2.17 -4.03
C VAL A 61 5.97 0.81 -3.48
N LYS A 62 6.93 -0.06 -3.11
CA LYS A 62 6.65 -1.39 -2.56
C LYS A 62 7.03 -1.52 -1.09
N ASN A 63 8.11 -0.89 -0.68
CA ASN A 63 8.66 -0.98 0.66
C ASN A 63 9.40 0.32 1.05
N LYS A 64 9.92 0.35 2.27
CA LYS A 64 10.69 1.46 2.83
C LYS A 64 11.89 1.85 1.97
N HIS A 65 12.59 0.88 1.36
CA HIS A 65 13.78 1.15 0.54
C HIS A 65 13.46 1.99 -0.69
N ASP A 66 12.27 1.83 -1.25
CA ASP A 66 11.84 2.61 -2.41
C ASP A 66 11.70 4.11 -2.09
N LEU A 67 11.53 4.45 -0.81
CA LEU A 67 11.38 5.82 -0.32
C LEU A 67 12.64 6.34 0.38
N THR A 68 13.57 5.46 0.76
CA THR A 68 14.84 5.85 1.40
C THR A 68 15.62 6.77 0.44
N GLY A 69 16.00 7.94 0.93
CA GLY A 69 16.68 8.97 0.13
C GLY A 69 15.75 9.87 -0.72
N GLN A 70 14.44 9.56 -0.79
CA GLN A 70 13.45 10.40 -1.49
C GLN A 70 12.64 11.28 -0.54
N THR A 71 12.69 11.01 0.77
CA THR A 71 11.96 11.77 1.78
C THR A 71 12.87 12.18 2.93
N ARG A 72 12.56 13.34 3.52
CA ARG A 72 13.13 13.81 4.79
C ARG A 72 12.31 13.39 5.99
N GLN A 73 11.02 13.09 5.77
CA GLN A 73 10.11 12.67 6.83
C GLN A 73 10.33 11.21 7.19
N PRO A 74 10.14 10.83 8.48
CA PRO A 74 10.36 9.48 8.94
C PRO A 74 9.34 8.50 8.37
N ILE A 75 9.79 7.29 8.03
CA ILE A 75 8.94 6.14 7.76
C ILE A 75 8.88 5.33 9.05
N ILE A 76 7.76 5.40 9.75
CA ILE A 76 7.64 4.93 11.13
C ILE A 76 7.16 3.49 11.28
N ALA A 77 6.51 2.94 10.25
CA ALA A 77 6.10 1.54 10.26
C ALA A 77 5.89 0.98 8.86
N GLU A 78 6.04 -0.34 8.76
CA GLU A 78 5.62 -1.15 7.63
C GLU A 78 4.63 -2.20 8.16
N LEU A 79 3.42 -2.21 7.59
CA LEU A 79 2.36 -3.15 7.96
C LEU A 79 2.30 -4.28 6.93
N PRO A 80 2.28 -5.54 7.36
CA PRO A 80 2.31 -6.68 6.46
C PRO A 80 1.04 -6.81 5.64
N ARG A 81 1.17 -7.45 4.48
CA ARG A 81 0.04 -7.80 3.63
C ARG A 81 -0.73 -8.97 4.23
N MET A 82 -1.99 -8.75 4.58
CA MET A 82 -2.88 -9.84 4.99
C MET A 82 -3.14 -10.81 3.84
N SER A 83 -3.13 -12.10 4.13
CA SER A 83 -3.54 -13.15 3.20
C SER A 83 -5.03 -13.05 2.84
N LYS A 84 -5.45 -13.67 1.74
CA LYS A 84 -6.87 -13.71 1.35
C LYS A 84 -7.76 -14.36 2.42
N LYS A 85 -7.23 -15.36 3.16
CA LYS A 85 -7.92 -16.06 4.24
C LYS A 85 -8.11 -15.15 5.44
N GLU A 86 -7.05 -14.46 5.86
CA GLU A 86 -7.10 -13.49 6.95
C GLU A 86 -8.09 -12.37 6.64
N ARG A 87 -8.05 -11.79 5.43
CA ARG A 87 -8.99 -10.73 5.02
C ARG A 87 -10.46 -11.12 5.04
N LYS A 88 -10.79 -12.40 4.75
CA LYS A 88 -12.17 -12.89 4.85
C LYS A 88 -12.64 -13.06 6.29
N ASN A 89 -11.72 -13.40 7.19
CA ASN A 89 -12.02 -13.69 8.60
C ASN A 89 -11.76 -12.48 9.52
N THR A 90 -11.15 -11.43 9.00
CA THR A 90 -10.78 -10.26 9.81
C THR A 90 -11.94 -9.26 9.79
N SER A 91 -12.46 -8.98 10.97
CA SER A 91 -13.26 -7.80 11.27
C SER A 91 -12.40 -6.53 11.10
N LEU A 92 -12.92 -5.38 11.48
CA LEU A 92 -12.15 -4.14 11.51
C LEU A 92 -10.89 -4.26 12.39
N PHE A 93 -10.91 -5.12 13.42
CA PHE A 93 -9.85 -5.28 14.40
C PHE A 93 -9.02 -6.55 14.21
N ILE A 94 -7.76 -6.50 14.62
CA ILE A 94 -6.84 -7.64 14.68
C ILE A 94 -7.25 -8.52 15.86
N LYS A 95 -7.63 -9.77 15.58
CA LYS A 95 -8.08 -10.73 16.60
C LYS A 95 -6.94 -11.45 17.31
N GLU A 96 -5.86 -11.74 16.58
CA GLU A 96 -4.73 -12.49 17.11
C GLU A 96 -3.69 -11.52 17.68
N GLU A 97 -3.58 -11.44 19.01
CA GLU A 97 -2.65 -10.55 19.70
C GLU A 97 -1.19 -10.89 19.45
N GLN A 98 -0.87 -12.16 19.22
CA GLN A 98 0.49 -12.63 18.92
C GLN A 98 0.79 -12.68 17.43
N SER A 99 0.00 -11.99 16.58
CA SER A 99 0.26 -11.93 15.15
C SER A 99 1.36 -10.92 14.82
N VAL A 100 2.07 -11.16 13.70
CA VAL A 100 3.04 -10.19 13.15
C VAL A 100 2.40 -8.81 12.92
N MET A 101 1.13 -8.80 12.53
CA MET A 101 0.37 -7.56 12.35
C MET A 101 0.20 -6.81 13.67
N ALA A 102 -0.16 -7.50 14.76
CA ALA A 102 -0.30 -6.87 16.08
C ALA A 102 1.02 -6.27 16.55
N GLU A 103 2.13 -6.98 16.39
CA GLU A 103 3.46 -6.49 16.73
C GLU A 103 3.83 -5.25 15.92
N CYS A 104 3.52 -5.21 14.63
CA CYS A 104 3.72 -4.01 13.81
C CYS A 104 2.91 -2.81 14.33
N PHE A 105 1.73 -3.02 14.88
CA PHE A 105 0.94 -1.95 15.49
C PHE A 105 1.52 -1.50 16.83
N HIS A 106 2.12 -2.38 17.63
CA HIS A 106 2.86 -1.99 18.83
C HIS A 106 4.07 -1.11 18.49
N ILE A 107 4.83 -1.49 17.45
CA ILE A 107 5.94 -0.69 16.93
C ILE A 107 5.43 0.67 16.41
N LEU A 108 4.35 0.67 15.62
CA LEU A 108 3.75 1.89 15.10
C LEU A 108 3.36 2.85 16.25
N ARG A 109 2.68 2.35 17.27
CA ARG A 109 2.31 3.16 18.45
C ARG A 109 3.53 3.77 19.12
N ASN A 110 4.56 2.97 19.42
CA ASN A 110 5.78 3.45 20.07
C ASN A 110 6.48 4.54 19.24
N ASN A 111 6.51 4.37 17.91
CA ASN A 111 7.12 5.35 17.02
C ASN A 111 6.28 6.64 16.92
N VAL A 112 4.95 6.53 16.95
CA VAL A 112 4.06 7.71 17.03
C VAL A 112 4.29 8.44 18.35
N ASP A 113 4.30 7.75 19.50
CA ASP A 113 4.56 8.34 20.82
C ASP A 113 5.92 9.08 20.84
N SER A 114 6.92 8.57 20.15
CA SER A 114 8.25 9.19 20.08
C SER A 114 8.30 10.47 19.24
N LEU A 115 7.37 10.63 18.30
CA LEU A 115 7.28 11.80 17.41
C LEU A 115 6.36 12.88 17.96
N LEU A 116 5.46 12.51 18.87
CA LEU A 116 4.57 13.48 19.50
C LEU A 116 5.37 14.39 20.44
N PRO A 117 5.13 15.70 20.42
CA PRO A 117 5.71 16.60 21.41
C PRO A 117 5.24 16.17 22.80
N ARG A 118 6.02 16.50 23.84
CA ARG A 118 5.51 16.33 25.20
C ARG A 118 4.33 17.28 25.39
N PRO A 119 3.16 16.80 25.80
CA PRO A 119 2.02 17.67 25.96
C PRO A 119 2.28 18.62 27.15
N ASP A 120 2.15 19.90 26.91
CA ASP A 120 2.16 20.87 27.99
C ASP A 120 0.91 20.73 28.85
N GLU A 121 -0.25 20.51 28.17
CA GLU A 121 -1.54 20.17 28.79
C GLU A 121 -2.39 19.31 27.83
N GLY A 122 -2.92 18.18 28.34
CA GLY A 122 -3.86 17.32 27.61
C GLY A 122 -3.21 16.35 26.61
N GLY A 123 -4.03 15.73 25.79
CA GLY A 123 -3.62 14.72 24.80
C GLY A 123 -3.37 15.27 23.41
N HIS A 124 -3.04 14.38 22.49
CA HIS A 124 -2.66 14.71 21.13
C HIS A 124 -3.75 14.37 20.10
N VAL A 125 -3.85 15.18 19.06
CA VAL A 125 -4.65 14.89 17.86
C VAL A 125 -3.77 14.27 16.79
N ILE A 126 -4.07 13.04 16.43
CA ILE A 126 -3.36 12.21 15.46
C ILE A 126 -4.23 12.02 14.24
N MET A 127 -3.87 12.56 13.09
CA MET A 127 -4.62 12.40 11.85
C MET A 127 -4.04 11.29 10.98
N LEU A 128 -4.92 10.44 10.41
CA LEU A 128 -4.53 9.46 9.39
C LEU A 128 -5.12 9.85 8.04
N THR A 129 -4.26 9.93 7.02
CA THR A 129 -4.66 10.17 5.65
C THR A 129 -3.89 9.31 4.65
N SER A 130 -4.19 9.42 3.37
CA SER A 130 -3.51 8.71 2.27
C SER A 130 -3.69 9.43 0.94
N THR A 131 -3.08 8.92 -0.13
CA THR A 131 -3.25 9.49 -1.48
C THR A 131 -4.61 9.15 -2.07
N THR A 132 -5.01 7.87 -1.97
CA THR A 132 -6.18 7.33 -2.66
C THR A 132 -7.08 6.50 -1.73
N PRO A 133 -8.34 6.27 -2.10
CA PRO A 133 -9.20 5.34 -1.37
C PRO A 133 -8.65 3.91 -1.42
N GLY A 134 -8.90 3.12 -0.36
CA GLY A 134 -8.53 1.70 -0.32
C GLY A 134 -7.08 1.41 0.12
N GLU A 135 -6.34 2.40 0.58
CA GLU A 135 -4.98 2.22 1.12
C GLU A 135 -4.95 1.60 2.53
N GLY A 136 -6.08 1.54 3.23
CA GLY A 136 -6.21 0.89 4.53
C GLY A 136 -6.27 1.85 5.72
N LYS A 137 -6.56 3.14 5.52
CA LYS A 137 -6.68 4.14 6.58
C LYS A 137 -7.58 3.70 7.72
N THR A 138 -8.83 3.42 7.43
CA THR A 138 -9.85 3.03 8.41
C THR A 138 -9.44 1.81 9.24
N PHE A 139 -8.80 0.82 8.61
CA PHE A 139 -8.23 -0.32 9.32
C PHE A 139 -7.07 0.10 10.23
N THR A 140 -6.20 0.97 9.73
CA THR A 140 -5.02 1.43 10.49
C THR A 140 -5.43 2.33 11.65
N SER A 141 -6.37 3.27 11.46
CA SER A 141 -6.86 4.17 12.53
C SER A 141 -7.53 3.39 13.66
N ALA A 142 -8.41 2.43 13.33
CA ALA A 142 -9.09 1.61 14.33
C ALA A 142 -8.13 0.73 15.15
N ASN A 143 -7.17 0.08 14.49
CA ASN A 143 -6.19 -0.77 15.18
C ASN A 143 -5.15 0.03 15.97
N LEU A 144 -4.79 1.22 15.49
CA LEU A 144 -3.94 2.14 16.23
C LEU A 144 -4.65 2.60 17.52
N ALA A 145 -5.95 2.97 17.43
CA ALA A 145 -6.75 3.33 18.59
C ALA A 145 -6.82 2.18 19.61
N ALA A 146 -7.11 0.97 19.16
CA ALA A 146 -7.11 -0.22 20.02
C ALA A 146 -5.74 -0.48 20.66
N THR A 147 -4.64 -0.24 19.93
CA THR A 147 -3.27 -0.45 20.44
C THR A 147 -2.88 0.60 21.49
N PHE A 148 -3.30 1.84 21.31
CA PHE A 148 -3.15 2.88 22.35
C PHE A 148 -3.98 2.56 23.59
N ALA A 149 -5.24 2.12 23.43
CA ALA A 149 -6.11 1.75 24.55
C ALA A 149 -5.55 0.55 25.33
N LYS A 150 -5.00 -0.47 24.64
CA LYS A 150 -4.29 -1.59 25.27
C LYS A 150 -3.10 -1.17 26.12
N ALA A 151 -2.48 -0.05 25.79
CA ALA A 151 -1.40 0.54 26.59
C ALA A 151 -1.90 1.39 27.77
N GLY A 152 -3.20 1.36 28.07
CA GLY A 152 -3.81 2.09 29.19
C GLY A 152 -4.10 3.56 28.88
N ARG A 153 -4.00 4.01 27.61
CA ARG A 153 -4.32 5.38 27.23
C ARG A 153 -5.84 5.56 27.05
N LYS A 154 -6.35 6.72 27.42
CA LYS A 154 -7.72 7.14 27.08
C LYS A 154 -7.73 7.60 25.63
N VAL A 155 -8.46 6.90 24.77
CA VAL A 155 -8.44 7.12 23.32
C VAL A 155 -9.83 7.47 22.82
N LEU A 156 -9.90 8.51 21.98
CA LEU A 156 -11.07 8.83 21.16
C LEU A 156 -10.74 8.61 19.69
N LEU A 157 -11.48 7.75 19.03
CA LEU A 157 -11.43 7.58 17.58
C LEU A 157 -12.58 8.34 16.92
N ILE A 158 -12.26 9.23 15.98
CA ILE A 158 -13.23 10.07 15.28
C ILE A 158 -13.25 9.68 13.80
N ASP A 159 -14.46 9.48 13.24
CA ASP A 159 -14.65 9.37 11.79
C ASP A 159 -14.78 10.78 11.19
N GLY A 160 -13.69 11.27 10.59
CA GLY A 160 -13.61 12.56 9.92
C GLY A 160 -14.03 12.53 8.44
N ASP A 161 -14.35 11.36 7.87
CA ASP A 161 -14.84 11.24 6.49
C ASP A 161 -16.38 11.46 6.43
N LEU A 162 -16.80 12.72 6.50
CA LEU A 162 -18.20 13.12 6.45
C LEU A 162 -18.91 12.80 5.11
N ARG A 163 -18.22 12.16 4.16
CA ARG A 163 -18.77 11.83 2.84
C ARG A 163 -19.06 10.33 2.68
N LYS A 164 -18.14 9.47 3.13
CA LYS A 164 -18.23 8.02 2.93
C LYS A 164 -18.72 7.26 4.15
N PHE A 165 -18.54 7.81 5.35
CA PHE A 165 -18.93 7.19 6.63
C PHE A 165 -18.38 5.77 6.81
N SER A 166 -17.19 5.51 6.27
CA SER A 166 -16.66 4.13 6.17
C SER A 166 -16.40 3.53 7.54
N LEU A 167 -15.76 4.27 8.42
CA LEU A 167 -15.50 3.85 9.79
C LEU A 167 -16.80 3.76 10.60
N THR A 168 -17.66 4.78 10.53
CA THR A 168 -18.97 4.82 11.21
C THR A 168 -19.84 3.61 10.88
N ARG A 169 -19.85 3.20 9.59
CA ARG A 169 -20.62 2.05 9.14
C ARG A 169 -20.06 0.74 9.70
N GLN A 170 -18.73 0.56 9.66
CA GLN A 170 -18.08 -0.62 10.19
C GLN A 170 -18.21 -0.74 11.71
N MET A 171 -18.30 0.40 12.41
CA MET A 171 -18.51 0.46 13.85
C MET A 171 -20.00 0.40 14.27
N GLY A 172 -20.92 0.11 13.33
CA GLY A 172 -22.36 -0.01 13.62
C GLY A 172 -23.04 1.30 14.02
N GLY A 173 -22.50 2.45 13.59
CA GLY A 173 -22.99 3.79 13.98
C GLY A 173 -23.90 4.47 12.97
N HIS A 174 -24.31 3.80 11.90
CA HIS A 174 -25.13 4.40 10.85
C HIS A 174 -26.45 4.97 11.39
N GLY A 175 -26.80 6.19 10.98
CA GLY A 175 -28.06 6.87 11.38
C GLY A 175 -28.08 7.48 12.77
N ARG A 176 -27.00 7.37 13.55
CA ARG A 176 -26.90 7.97 14.90
C ARG A 176 -26.36 9.40 14.82
N ARG A 177 -26.51 10.16 15.92
CA ARG A 177 -25.83 11.45 16.09
C ARG A 177 -24.33 11.27 16.11
N GLY A 178 -23.57 12.26 15.63
CA GLY A 178 -22.11 12.22 15.52
C GLY A 178 -21.53 13.61 15.28
N LEU A 179 -20.32 13.68 14.74
CA LEU A 179 -19.57 14.92 14.51
C LEU A 179 -20.39 15.96 13.75
N THR A 180 -21.11 15.57 12.69
CA THR A 180 -22.00 16.48 11.94
C THR A 180 -23.08 17.09 12.85
N SER A 181 -23.64 16.32 13.77
CA SER A 181 -24.70 16.81 14.68
C SER A 181 -24.14 17.84 15.65
N ILE A 182 -22.89 17.67 16.10
CA ILE A 182 -22.21 18.67 16.96
C ILE A 182 -21.97 19.95 16.16
N LEU A 183 -21.39 19.84 14.96
CA LEU A 183 -21.08 20.98 14.10
C LEU A 183 -22.32 21.76 13.63
N LEU A 184 -23.47 21.12 13.63
CA LEU A 184 -24.78 21.76 13.35
C LEU A 184 -25.48 22.29 14.61
N ASN A 185 -24.79 22.31 15.76
CA ASN A 185 -25.36 22.72 17.07
C ASN A 185 -26.65 21.95 17.45
N GLN A 186 -26.76 20.67 17.09
CA GLN A 186 -27.87 19.79 17.43
C GLN A 186 -27.65 18.99 18.72
N VAL A 187 -26.50 19.21 19.38
CA VAL A 187 -26.06 18.50 20.60
C VAL A 187 -25.42 19.51 21.53
N ASP A 188 -25.96 19.62 22.73
CA ASP A 188 -25.45 20.57 23.74
C ASP A 188 -24.13 20.13 24.34
N ASP A 189 -23.97 18.84 24.63
CA ASP A 189 -22.73 18.24 25.13
C ASP A 189 -22.21 17.16 24.19
N PRO A 190 -21.05 17.41 23.53
CA PRO A 190 -20.44 16.44 22.62
C PRO A 190 -20.16 15.07 23.26
N PHE A 191 -19.93 15.02 24.56
CA PHE A 191 -19.60 13.76 25.26
C PHE A 191 -20.80 12.80 25.37
N HIS A 192 -22.04 13.27 25.30
CA HIS A 192 -23.23 12.44 25.39
C HIS A 192 -23.45 11.55 24.15
N ILE A 193 -22.84 11.87 23.02
CA ILE A 193 -22.99 11.07 21.79
C ILE A 193 -21.77 10.21 21.47
N ILE A 194 -20.71 10.36 22.26
CA ILE A 194 -19.55 9.47 22.22
C ILE A 194 -19.94 8.13 22.81
N ARG A 195 -19.55 7.06 22.13
CA ARG A 195 -19.88 5.70 22.57
C ARG A 195 -18.63 4.87 22.72
N GLN A 196 -18.70 3.91 23.62
CA GLN A 196 -17.64 2.94 23.76
C GLN A 196 -17.62 1.96 22.60
N ALA A 197 -16.43 1.66 22.11
CA ALA A 197 -16.15 0.76 21.00
C ALA A 197 -14.89 -0.07 21.33
N GLY A 198 -14.53 -0.97 20.43
CA GLY A 198 -13.39 -1.89 20.60
C GLY A 198 -13.83 -3.34 20.74
N GLU A 199 -12.88 -4.25 20.54
CA GLU A 199 -13.06 -5.70 20.72
C GLU A 199 -12.07 -6.22 21.78
N ASN A 200 -12.29 -7.42 22.31
CA ASN A 200 -11.36 -8.14 23.21
C ASN A 200 -10.97 -7.37 24.48
N ASN A 201 -11.96 -6.85 25.21
CA ASN A 201 -11.73 -6.12 26.50
C ASN A 201 -10.82 -4.89 26.39
N THR A 202 -10.69 -4.28 25.22
CA THR A 202 -9.91 -3.06 25.03
C THR A 202 -10.84 -1.95 24.56
N PRO A 203 -11.66 -1.38 25.48
CA PRO A 203 -12.57 -0.33 25.13
C PRO A 203 -11.82 0.98 24.83
N PHE A 204 -12.23 1.63 23.78
CA PHE A 204 -11.90 3.04 23.51
C PHE A 204 -13.17 3.76 23.09
N ASP A 205 -13.15 5.07 23.16
CA ASP A 205 -14.30 5.89 22.81
C ASP A 205 -14.34 6.17 21.29
N PHE A 206 -15.52 6.23 20.72
CA PHE A 206 -15.74 6.43 19.30
C PHE A 206 -16.78 7.51 19.04
N LEU A 207 -16.43 8.47 18.17
CA LEU A 207 -17.35 9.48 17.63
C LEU A 207 -17.53 9.25 16.12
N GLY A 208 -18.72 8.81 15.72
CA GLY A 208 -19.07 8.65 14.31
C GLY A 208 -19.33 9.98 13.60
N THR A 209 -19.51 9.92 12.29
CA THR A 209 -19.80 11.12 11.48
C THR A 209 -21.13 11.75 11.80
N GLY A 210 -22.15 10.98 12.14
CA GLY A 210 -23.53 11.46 12.24
C GLY A 210 -24.29 11.41 10.89
N PRO A 211 -25.38 12.21 10.74
CA PRO A 211 -26.12 12.34 9.50
C PRO A 211 -25.26 12.89 8.36
N ALA A 212 -25.67 12.63 7.12
CA ALA A 212 -24.98 13.16 5.95
C ALA A 212 -24.93 14.69 5.96
N ALA A 213 -23.73 15.23 5.83
CA ALA A 213 -23.50 16.67 5.79
C ALA A 213 -23.75 17.21 4.37
N PRO A 214 -24.60 18.24 4.20
CA PRO A 214 -24.80 18.84 2.87
C PRO A 214 -23.54 19.49 2.32
N ASN A 215 -22.72 20.11 3.18
CA ASN A 215 -21.46 20.78 2.84
C ASN A 215 -20.36 20.43 3.86
N PRO A 216 -19.66 19.29 3.73
CA PRO A 216 -18.65 18.86 4.68
C PRO A 216 -17.54 19.88 4.90
N VAL A 217 -17.01 20.50 3.83
CA VAL A 217 -15.95 21.52 3.91
C VAL A 217 -16.36 22.69 4.78
N THR A 218 -17.56 23.24 4.55
CA THR A 218 -18.07 24.38 5.31
C THR A 218 -18.24 24.04 6.79
N LEU A 219 -18.74 22.84 7.09
CA LEU A 219 -18.91 22.39 8.48
C LEU A 219 -17.58 22.22 9.19
N LEU A 220 -16.60 21.56 8.56
CA LEU A 220 -15.28 21.35 9.12
C LEU A 220 -14.48 22.65 9.28
N SER A 221 -14.77 23.68 8.45
CA SER A 221 -14.12 25.00 8.55
C SER A 221 -14.65 25.88 9.69
N GLN A 222 -15.67 25.44 10.41
CA GLN A 222 -16.20 26.23 11.52
C GLN A 222 -15.22 26.26 12.72
N PRO A 223 -15.08 27.40 13.41
CA PRO A 223 -14.26 27.51 14.63
C PRO A 223 -14.66 26.52 15.72
N LEU A 224 -15.92 26.08 15.71
CA LEU A 224 -16.46 25.10 16.65
C LEU A 224 -15.68 23.77 16.61
N LEU A 225 -15.19 23.32 15.45
CA LEU A 225 -14.41 22.09 15.35
C LEU A 225 -13.12 22.18 16.17
N ALA A 226 -12.40 23.31 16.08
CA ALA A 226 -11.19 23.51 16.87
C ALA A 226 -11.49 23.52 18.40
N GLN A 227 -12.55 24.20 18.80
CA GLN A 227 -12.99 24.24 20.22
C GLN A 227 -13.35 22.84 20.75
N ILE A 228 -14.02 22.03 19.94
CA ILE A 228 -14.40 20.66 20.30
C ILE A 228 -13.15 19.77 20.43
N LEU A 229 -12.21 19.87 19.50
CA LEU A 229 -10.95 19.11 19.57
C LEU A 229 -10.13 19.49 20.81
N GLU A 230 -10.10 20.76 21.18
CA GLU A 230 -9.48 21.20 22.43
C GLU A 230 -10.19 20.65 23.68
N CYS A 231 -11.52 20.57 23.68
CA CYS A 231 -12.26 19.89 24.75
C CYS A 231 -11.92 18.39 24.82
N PHE A 232 -11.74 17.74 23.68
CA PHE A 232 -11.36 16.32 23.64
C PHE A 232 -9.93 16.09 24.12
N ARG A 233 -8.97 16.96 23.77
CA ARG A 233 -7.59 16.91 24.28
C ARG A 233 -7.51 16.90 25.81
N LYS A 234 -8.39 17.62 26.47
CA LYS A 234 -8.42 17.68 27.95
C LYS A 234 -8.88 16.38 28.59
N LYS A 235 -9.61 15.53 27.87
CA LYS A 235 -10.19 14.28 28.40
C LYS A 235 -9.47 13.03 27.94
N TYR A 236 -8.90 13.05 26.73
CA TYR A 236 -8.27 11.90 26.09
C TYR A 236 -6.76 12.12 25.92
N ASP A 237 -5.99 11.05 26.11
CA ASP A 237 -4.53 11.08 25.88
C ASP A 237 -4.21 11.08 24.37
N ALA A 238 -5.09 10.47 23.55
CA ALA A 238 -4.99 10.45 22.11
C ALA A 238 -6.36 10.59 21.43
N VAL A 239 -6.48 11.56 20.54
CA VAL A 239 -7.63 11.74 19.65
C VAL A 239 -7.19 11.36 18.24
N ILE A 240 -7.68 10.24 17.73
CA ILE A 240 -7.29 9.70 16.41
C ILE A 240 -8.40 10.03 15.42
N ILE A 241 -8.04 10.68 14.30
CA ILE A 241 -9.00 11.10 13.27
C ILE A 241 -8.75 10.29 12.00
N ASP A 242 -9.72 9.45 11.60
CA ASP A 242 -9.74 8.80 10.29
C ASP A 242 -10.27 9.80 9.25
N THR A 243 -9.46 10.15 8.25
CA THR A 243 -9.82 11.21 7.29
C THR A 243 -9.98 10.66 5.87
N PRO A 244 -10.66 11.37 4.98
CA PRO A 244 -10.63 11.04 3.56
C PRO A 244 -9.22 11.18 2.96
N PRO A 245 -8.97 10.65 1.75
CA PRO A 245 -7.69 10.82 1.08
C PRO A 245 -7.34 12.29 0.84
N TYR A 246 -6.12 12.70 1.20
CA TYR A 246 -5.64 14.08 1.08
C TYR A 246 -5.63 14.61 -0.37
N GLY A 247 -5.30 13.74 -1.33
CA GLY A 247 -5.16 14.14 -2.73
C GLY A 247 -6.48 14.54 -3.42
N ILE A 248 -7.62 14.33 -2.77
CA ILE A 248 -8.94 14.46 -3.42
C ILE A 248 -9.81 15.55 -2.77
N LEU A 249 -9.65 15.82 -1.47
CA LEU A 249 -10.62 16.60 -0.70
C LEU A 249 -9.97 17.67 0.18
N ALA A 250 -10.56 18.87 0.18
CA ALA A 250 -10.16 19.97 1.05
C ALA A 250 -10.41 19.67 2.55
N ASP A 251 -11.36 18.78 2.85
CA ASP A 251 -11.73 18.35 4.20
C ASP A 251 -10.51 17.91 5.02
N THR A 252 -9.62 17.15 4.39
CA THR A 252 -8.41 16.63 5.05
C THR A 252 -7.40 17.73 5.38
N ALA A 253 -7.29 18.78 4.56
CA ALA A 253 -6.40 19.90 4.84
C ALA A 253 -6.84 20.69 6.07
N ILE A 254 -8.16 20.82 6.29
CA ILE A 254 -8.72 21.48 7.46
C ILE A 254 -8.40 20.66 8.73
N LEU A 255 -8.63 19.36 8.69
CA LEU A 255 -8.35 18.47 9.81
C LEU A 255 -6.83 18.39 10.11
N ALA A 256 -5.98 18.45 9.07
CA ALA A 256 -4.54 18.49 9.22
C ALA A 256 -4.08 19.71 10.03
N ALA A 257 -4.62 20.88 9.74
CA ALA A 257 -4.27 22.11 10.44
C ALA A 257 -4.59 22.09 11.94
N LEU A 258 -5.48 21.18 12.38
CA LEU A 258 -5.90 21.00 13.78
C LEU A 258 -5.22 19.80 14.44
N SER A 259 -4.32 19.11 13.73
CA SER A 259 -3.65 17.90 14.22
C SER A 259 -2.22 18.18 14.63
N ASP A 260 -1.69 17.43 15.62
CA ASP A 260 -0.30 17.52 16.06
C ASP A 260 0.64 16.73 15.17
N ILE A 261 0.14 15.62 14.61
CA ILE A 261 0.89 14.73 13.70
C ILE A 261 -0.02 14.25 12.58
N SER A 262 0.55 14.18 11.38
CA SER A 262 -0.10 13.63 10.19
C SER A 262 0.53 12.30 9.81
N LEU A 263 -0.20 11.20 9.97
CA LEU A 263 0.21 9.87 9.55
C LEU A 263 -0.26 9.63 8.11
N TYR A 264 0.68 9.56 7.19
CA TYR A 264 0.38 9.38 5.78
C TYR A 264 0.56 7.93 5.36
N LEU A 265 -0.54 7.28 5.04
CA LEU A 265 -0.56 5.87 4.66
C LEU A 265 -0.29 5.71 3.16
N ILE A 266 0.66 4.85 2.83
CA ILE A 266 1.01 4.47 1.46
C ILE A 266 0.83 2.96 1.32
N ARG A 267 -0.04 2.52 0.40
CA ARG A 267 -0.20 1.09 0.15
C ARG A 267 0.84 0.59 -0.84
N SER A 268 1.57 -0.44 -0.43
CA SER A 268 2.57 -1.14 -1.26
C SER A 268 1.99 -1.54 -2.62
N GLY A 269 2.70 -1.18 -3.69
CA GLY A 269 2.33 -1.49 -5.07
C GLY A 269 1.18 -0.66 -5.65
N MET A 270 0.66 0.33 -4.94
CA MET A 270 -0.48 1.14 -5.39
C MET A 270 -0.06 2.48 -5.98
N ILE A 271 0.85 3.19 -5.33
CA ILE A 271 1.28 4.54 -5.70
C ILE A 271 2.56 4.48 -6.53
N ASP A 272 2.63 5.27 -7.59
CA ASP A 272 3.85 5.51 -8.38
C ASP A 272 4.80 6.44 -7.60
N LYS A 273 6.10 6.17 -7.65
CA LYS A 273 7.15 6.98 -7.01
C LYS A 273 7.09 8.47 -7.42
N ARG A 274 6.58 8.77 -8.61
CA ARG A 274 6.38 10.15 -9.07
C ARG A 274 5.35 10.92 -8.27
N TYR A 275 4.29 10.26 -7.79
CA TYR A 275 3.30 10.88 -6.90
C TYR A 275 3.88 11.20 -5.53
N PHE A 276 4.90 10.45 -5.10
CA PHE A 276 5.57 10.70 -3.84
C PHE A 276 6.21 12.10 -3.77
N ASN A 277 6.76 12.60 -4.88
CA ASN A 277 7.29 13.96 -4.95
C ASN A 277 6.21 15.04 -4.71
N GLN A 278 4.95 14.77 -5.04
CA GLN A 278 3.84 15.70 -4.75
C GLN A 278 3.51 15.70 -3.26
N ILE A 279 3.51 14.53 -2.62
CA ILE A 279 3.30 14.40 -1.17
C ILE A 279 4.44 15.12 -0.42
N GLN A 280 5.68 14.98 -0.91
CA GLN A 280 6.82 15.68 -0.34
C GLN A 280 6.67 17.20 -0.41
N LYS A 281 6.18 17.75 -1.52
CA LYS A 281 5.88 19.18 -1.63
C LYS A 281 4.81 19.65 -0.64
N LEU A 282 3.82 18.81 -0.33
CA LEU A 282 2.82 19.11 0.71
C LEU A 282 3.46 19.13 2.11
N ALA A 283 4.36 18.21 2.38
CA ALA A 283 5.13 18.18 3.62
C ALA A 283 5.98 19.45 3.77
N ASP A 284 6.72 19.80 2.73
CA ASP A 284 7.61 20.99 2.71
C ASP A 284 6.81 22.30 2.81
N SER A 285 5.56 22.33 2.39
CA SER A 285 4.67 23.50 2.53
C SER A 285 4.05 23.65 3.93
N GLY A 286 4.36 22.75 4.88
CA GLY A 286 3.82 22.79 6.25
C GLY A 286 2.33 22.47 6.37
N LYS A 287 1.68 22.02 5.28
CA LYS A 287 0.24 21.70 5.26
C LYS A 287 -0.10 20.41 6.01
N LEU A 288 0.90 19.57 6.28
CA LEU A 288 0.78 18.33 7.03
C LEU A 288 1.75 18.41 8.21
N PRO A 289 1.30 18.80 9.40
CA PRO A 289 2.17 18.97 10.56
C PRO A 289 2.79 17.64 10.97
N ASN A 290 4.07 17.65 11.33
CA ASN A 290 4.85 16.51 11.82
C ASN A 290 4.60 15.23 11.00
N LEU A 291 4.68 15.35 9.67
CA LEU A 291 4.35 14.26 8.75
C LEU A 291 5.25 13.04 8.97
N ALA A 292 4.62 11.87 9.11
CA ALA A 292 5.28 10.57 9.15
C ALA A 292 4.58 9.57 8.20
N TYR A 293 5.38 8.70 7.56
CA TYR A 293 4.85 7.72 6.61
C TYR A 293 4.66 6.35 7.24
N ILE A 294 3.58 5.68 6.83
CA ILE A 294 3.29 4.27 7.13
C ILE A 294 3.13 3.55 5.79
N ILE A 295 3.88 2.47 5.56
CA ILE A 295 3.73 1.65 4.36
C ILE A 295 2.86 0.44 4.70
N ASN A 296 1.71 0.35 4.07
CA ASN A 296 0.74 -0.72 4.33
C ASN A 296 0.78 -1.81 3.25
N ALA A 297 0.40 -3.02 3.62
CA ALA A 297 0.33 -4.20 2.76
C ALA A 297 1.68 -4.57 2.10
N VAL A 298 2.76 -4.45 2.85
CA VAL A 298 4.10 -4.85 2.41
C VAL A 298 4.20 -6.37 2.37
N ASP A 299 4.80 -6.89 1.32
CA ASP A 299 5.07 -8.33 1.19
C ASP A 299 6.37 -8.71 1.89
N PHE A 300 6.28 -9.12 3.15
CA PHE A 300 7.44 -9.55 3.96
C PHE A 300 8.05 -10.87 3.49
N LYS A 301 7.39 -11.61 2.60
CA LYS A 301 7.89 -12.88 2.04
C LYS A 301 8.72 -12.68 0.79
N SER A 302 8.76 -11.48 0.22
CA SER A 302 9.52 -11.21 -0.99
C SER A 302 11.02 -11.26 -0.70
N SER A 303 11.81 -11.80 -1.67
CA SER A 303 13.26 -11.94 -1.56
C SER A 303 13.99 -10.63 -1.28
N SER A 304 13.47 -9.51 -1.76
CA SER A 304 14.00 -8.16 -1.49
C SER A 304 13.93 -7.79 -0.01
N TYR A 305 13.01 -8.36 0.75
CA TYR A 305 12.83 -8.08 2.17
C TYR A 305 13.75 -8.94 3.06
N SER A 306 14.02 -10.18 2.62
CA SER A 306 14.88 -11.13 3.34
C SER A 306 16.33 -10.69 3.44
N TYR A 307 16.82 -9.87 2.51
CA TYR A 307 18.22 -9.47 2.42
C TYR A 307 18.62 -8.35 3.41
N TYR A 308 17.69 -7.55 3.91
CA TYR A 308 17.96 -6.33 4.70
C TYR A 308 17.65 -6.42 6.20
N GLY A 309 17.79 -7.60 6.82
CA GLY A 309 17.99 -7.68 8.29
C GLY A 309 16.78 -7.49 9.20
N TYR A 310 15.56 -7.20 8.68
CA TYR A 310 14.35 -7.22 9.49
C TYR A 310 13.95 -8.64 9.94
N ASN A 311 14.57 -9.66 9.36
CA ASN A 311 14.40 -11.07 9.71
C ASN A 311 14.97 -11.44 11.10
N TYR A 312 15.81 -10.61 11.71
CA TYR A 312 16.44 -10.96 12.99
C TYR A 312 15.48 -10.86 14.18
N GLY A 313 14.59 -9.87 14.23
CA GLY A 313 13.62 -9.73 15.31
C GLY A 313 12.43 -10.69 15.23
N TYR A 314 11.90 -10.92 14.02
CA TYR A 314 10.70 -11.76 13.81
C TYR A 314 10.99 -13.27 13.85
N ARG A 315 12.20 -13.70 13.55
CA ARG A 315 12.59 -15.12 13.57
C ARG A 315 12.81 -15.65 14.98
N TYR A 316 13.28 -14.83 15.91
CA TYR A 316 13.48 -15.23 17.31
C TYR A 316 12.16 -15.42 18.08
N SER A 317 11.10 -14.72 17.75
CA SER A 317 9.81 -14.85 18.43
C SER A 317 8.97 -16.06 17.96
N TYR A 318 9.15 -16.53 16.72
CA TYR A 318 8.36 -17.65 16.15
C TYR A 318 9.14 -18.95 15.94
N GLY A 319 10.47 -18.95 16.04
CA GLY A 319 11.33 -20.13 15.79
C GLY A 319 11.42 -21.09 16.97
N SER A 320 11.22 -20.65 18.20
CA SER A 320 11.39 -21.48 19.39
C SER A 320 10.19 -22.36 19.75
N GLY A 321 9.03 -22.18 19.10
CA GLY A 321 7.81 -22.93 19.42
C GLY A 321 7.57 -24.20 18.60
N ARG A 322 8.31 -24.44 17.50
CA ARG A 322 8.06 -25.61 16.62
C ARG A 322 9.08 -26.74 16.69
N GLU A 323 10.24 -26.56 17.31
CA GLU A 323 11.23 -27.64 17.47
C GLU A 323 11.00 -28.51 18.74
N ALA A 324 10.13 -28.11 19.66
CA ALA A 324 9.84 -28.89 20.88
C ALA A 324 8.70 -29.94 20.74
N ALA A 325 7.98 -29.96 19.62
CA ALA A 325 6.83 -30.86 19.43
C ALA A 325 7.09 -32.05 18.47
N GLY A 326 8.33 -32.33 18.14
CA GLY A 326 8.69 -33.36 17.14
C GLY A 326 9.70 -34.40 17.58
N LYS A 327 9.82 -34.71 18.87
CA LYS A 327 10.55 -35.94 19.37
C LYS A 327 9.94 -36.40 20.69
N ASN A 328 8.94 -37.23 20.59
CA ASN A 328 8.66 -38.36 21.48
C ASN A 328 7.77 -39.33 20.72
#